data_d2e21f86214a1407ad34a298e3720c33
#
_entry.id   d2e21f86214a1407ad34a298e3720c33
#
_cell.length_a   1.000
_cell.length_b   1.000
_cell.length_c   1.000
_cell.angle_alpha   90.00
_cell.angle_beta   90.00
_cell.angle_gamma   90.00
#
_symmetry.space_group_name_H-M   'P 1'
#
loop_
_entity.id
_entity.type
_entity.pdbx_description
1 polymer ?
#
loop_
_entity_poly.entity_id
_entity_poly.type
_entity_poly.pdbx_seq_one_letter_code
_entity_poly.pdbx_strand_id
1 'polypeptide(L)'
;SATTPTTEMTGAPTDAPTQPTESQNLLDDTIIELVNNDDVAVHIMNIENNEHTGMQLRIQCENRTDRALMFSWDMVSVCGYMYDPMWAEEVAGGKTVNSTVYLDTYALEQMGITSVDEITFTLNVIDSENWMETLLKESFTIYPTGLDASTWQVPQRETPDAQVMADDENVRFVIEWADGEDTSKFTMYVYMENKTDRNLMYSWDMVSVNGYMIDPFWAVSVAAGKRACSEITFYGSDLEANGIEEVSDVEFTLLVSDYDDWEADYLLEETYTYNP
;
A
#
# COMPACT_ATOMS: atom_id res chain seq x y z
N SER A 1 25.96 53.21 7.36
CA SER A 1 25.49 52.41 6.20
C SER A 1 26.18 51.05 6.25
N ALA A 2 25.50 50.04 6.70
CA ALA A 2 25.97 48.65 6.67
C ALA A 2 24.93 47.86 5.87
N THR A 3 25.37 47.36 4.72
CA THR A 3 24.59 46.47 3.84
C THR A 3 24.78 45.03 4.30
N THR A 4 23.68 44.39 4.65
CA THR A 4 23.60 42.95 4.94
C THR A 4 23.48 42.17 3.63
N PRO A 5 24.25 41.12 3.39
CA PRO A 5 24.05 40.27 2.23
C PRO A 5 22.90 39.30 2.46
N THR A 6 21.94 39.30 1.56
CA THR A 6 20.87 38.33 1.47
C THR A 6 21.46 37.03 0.91
N THR A 7 21.41 35.96 1.69
CA THR A 7 21.76 34.61 1.24
C THR A 7 20.56 34.02 0.50
N GLU A 8 20.64 33.85 -0.79
CA GLU A 8 19.72 33.04 -1.58
C GLU A 8 19.89 31.57 -1.19
N MET A 9 18.84 30.98 -0.65
CA MET A 9 18.72 29.53 -0.50
C MET A 9 18.40 28.95 -1.90
N THR A 10 19.39 28.36 -2.53
CA THR A 10 19.18 27.48 -3.69
C THR A 10 18.44 26.23 -3.22
N GLY A 11 17.21 26.06 -3.71
CA GLY A 11 16.43 24.85 -3.51
C GLY A 11 17.18 23.65 -4.08
N ALA A 12 17.17 22.55 -3.32
CA ALA A 12 17.63 21.26 -3.80
C ALA A 12 16.76 20.80 -4.98
N PRO A 13 17.35 20.15 -5.98
CA PRO A 13 16.57 19.57 -7.05
C PRO A 13 15.77 18.38 -6.48
N THR A 14 14.46 18.42 -6.61
CA THR A 14 13.60 17.28 -6.42
C THR A 14 13.79 16.39 -7.64
N ASP A 15 14.60 15.35 -7.50
CA ASP A 15 14.72 14.33 -8.54
C ASP A 15 13.37 13.61 -8.65
N ALA A 16 12.69 13.80 -9.77
CA ALA A 16 11.55 13.00 -10.15
C ALA A 16 12.01 11.54 -10.36
N PRO A 17 11.20 10.53 -10.00
CA PRO A 17 11.57 9.13 -10.20
C PRO A 17 11.94 8.89 -11.66
N THR A 18 13.07 8.20 -11.87
CA THR A 18 13.60 7.87 -13.19
C THR A 18 12.67 6.84 -13.82
N GLN A 19 11.80 7.25 -14.71
CA GLN A 19 10.95 6.34 -15.48
C GLN A 19 11.78 5.60 -16.54
N PRO A 20 11.56 4.29 -16.75
CA PRO A 20 12.10 3.60 -17.91
C PRO A 20 11.57 4.22 -19.21
N THR A 21 12.47 4.55 -20.14
CA THR A 21 12.17 5.37 -21.32
C THR A 21 11.67 4.54 -22.52
N GLU A 22 11.52 3.23 -22.41
CA GLU A 22 11.07 2.35 -23.49
C GLU A 22 10.08 1.31 -22.98
N SER A 23 8.97 1.15 -23.70
CA SER A 23 7.97 0.08 -23.50
C SER A 23 8.58 -1.26 -23.83
N GLN A 24 9.11 -1.96 -22.85
CA GLN A 24 9.63 -3.33 -23.01
C GLN A 24 8.69 -4.29 -22.28
N ASN A 25 8.34 -5.41 -22.95
CA ASN A 25 7.68 -6.51 -22.27
C ASN A 25 8.70 -7.15 -21.32
N LEU A 26 8.54 -6.91 -20.03
CA LEU A 26 9.47 -7.37 -18.99
C LEU A 26 9.31 -8.87 -18.67
N LEU A 27 8.32 -9.55 -19.26
CA LEU A 27 8.17 -11.02 -19.21
C LEU A 27 9.22 -11.78 -20.05
N ASP A 28 10.04 -11.06 -20.83
CA ASP A 28 11.20 -11.64 -21.53
C ASP A 28 12.46 -11.34 -20.73
N ASP A 29 13.29 -12.29 -20.43
CA ASP A 29 14.63 -12.35 -19.75
C ASP A 29 15.37 -11.01 -19.50
N THR A 30 14.65 -9.92 -19.24
CA THR A 30 15.21 -8.59 -19.03
C THR A 30 15.50 -8.39 -17.54
N ILE A 31 16.79 -8.24 -17.21
CA ILE A 31 17.20 -7.86 -15.86
C ILE A 31 16.92 -6.36 -15.66
N ILE A 32 16.19 -6.02 -14.58
CA ILE A 32 15.96 -4.66 -14.17
C ILE A 32 16.88 -4.35 -13.00
N GLU A 33 17.81 -3.42 -13.18
CA GLU A 33 18.60 -2.88 -12.09
C GLU A 33 17.77 -1.83 -11.35
N LEU A 34 17.44 -2.11 -10.08
CA LEU A 34 16.75 -1.17 -9.20
C LEU A 34 17.78 -0.24 -8.53
N VAL A 35 18.79 -0.82 -7.91
CA VAL A 35 19.85 -0.11 -7.21
C VAL A 35 21.18 -0.80 -7.47
N ASN A 36 22.25 -0.01 -7.62
CA ASN A 36 23.61 -0.52 -7.70
C ASN A 36 24.59 0.56 -7.23
N ASN A 37 24.93 0.54 -5.94
CA ASN A 37 25.82 1.50 -5.30
C ASN A 37 26.93 0.78 -4.51
N ASP A 38 27.71 1.51 -3.72
CA ASP A 38 28.85 0.95 -2.97
C ASP A 38 28.40 0.00 -1.85
N ASP A 39 27.20 0.18 -1.31
CA ASP A 39 26.67 -0.56 -0.16
C ASP A 39 25.77 -1.74 -0.56
N VAL A 40 24.95 -1.58 -1.60
CA VAL A 40 23.96 -2.60 -2.01
C VAL A 40 23.77 -2.64 -3.52
N ALA A 41 23.36 -3.82 -4.03
CA ALA A 41 22.78 -3.94 -5.35
C ALA A 41 21.49 -4.77 -5.29
N VAL A 42 20.45 -4.32 -6.00
CA VAL A 42 19.14 -5.00 -6.09
C VAL A 42 18.71 -5.05 -7.54
N HIS A 43 18.41 -6.27 -8.00
CA HIS A 43 18.00 -6.54 -9.37
C HIS A 43 16.74 -7.40 -9.39
N ILE A 44 15.79 -7.08 -10.27
CA ILE A 44 14.76 -8.04 -10.68
C ILE A 44 15.36 -8.85 -11.83
N MET A 45 15.59 -10.13 -11.57
CA MET A 45 16.29 -11.03 -12.50
C MET A 45 15.37 -11.60 -13.56
N ASN A 46 14.08 -11.76 -13.23
CA ASN A 46 13.07 -12.31 -14.11
C ASN A 46 11.67 -12.00 -13.57
N ILE A 47 10.68 -11.87 -14.44
CA ILE A 47 9.26 -11.78 -14.13
C ILE A 47 8.56 -12.93 -14.86
N GLU A 48 7.88 -13.78 -14.11
CA GLU A 48 7.13 -14.92 -14.63
C GLU A 48 5.65 -14.78 -14.25
N ASN A 49 4.75 -15.05 -15.19
CA ASN A 49 3.33 -15.17 -14.89
C ASN A 49 2.93 -16.65 -14.98
N ASN A 50 2.49 -17.21 -13.89
CA ASN A 50 2.09 -18.60 -13.76
C ASN A 50 0.59 -18.69 -13.51
N GLU A 51 -0.14 -19.44 -14.34
CA GLU A 51 -1.60 -19.59 -14.24
C GLU A 51 -2.09 -20.14 -12.88
N HIS A 52 -1.20 -20.79 -12.10
CA HIS A 52 -1.59 -21.40 -10.82
C HIS A 52 -1.08 -20.66 -9.59
N THR A 53 0.01 -19.90 -9.71
CA THR A 53 0.67 -19.23 -8.58
C THR A 53 0.73 -17.71 -8.71
N GLY A 54 0.17 -17.18 -9.80
CA GLY A 54 0.22 -15.75 -10.09
C GLY A 54 1.56 -15.26 -10.63
N MET A 55 1.76 -13.96 -10.55
CA MET A 55 2.99 -13.34 -11.01
C MET A 55 4.09 -13.50 -9.97
N GLN A 56 5.29 -13.82 -10.45
CA GLN A 56 6.48 -14.00 -9.64
C GLN A 56 7.60 -13.10 -10.15
N LEU A 57 8.19 -12.32 -9.24
CA LEU A 57 9.36 -11.50 -9.53
C LEU A 57 10.56 -12.11 -8.80
N ARG A 58 11.54 -12.62 -9.55
CA ARG A 58 12.78 -13.12 -8.98
C ARG A 58 13.72 -11.98 -8.71
N ILE A 59 14.08 -11.79 -7.44
CA ILE A 59 14.89 -10.67 -6.97
C ILE A 59 16.24 -11.20 -6.49
N GLN A 60 17.30 -10.50 -6.84
CA GLN A 60 18.62 -10.68 -6.26
C GLN A 60 18.98 -9.46 -5.43
N CYS A 61 19.32 -9.67 -4.15
CA CYS A 61 19.81 -8.64 -3.24
C CYS A 61 21.25 -8.95 -2.85
N GLU A 62 22.17 -8.02 -3.08
CA GLU A 62 23.56 -8.07 -2.66
C GLU A 62 23.80 -7.03 -1.57
N ASN A 63 24.32 -7.49 -0.42
CA ASN A 63 24.78 -6.65 0.66
C ASN A 63 26.33 -6.57 0.61
N ARG A 64 26.87 -5.40 0.30
CA ARG A 64 28.31 -5.14 0.20
C ARG A 64 28.91 -4.60 1.48
N THR A 65 28.09 -4.28 2.49
CA THR A 65 28.52 -3.81 3.79
C THR A 65 29.06 -4.95 4.65
N ASP A 66 29.56 -4.66 5.84
CA ASP A 66 30.05 -5.63 6.82
C ASP A 66 29.02 -6.05 7.86
N ARG A 67 27.78 -5.51 7.81
CA ARG A 67 26.66 -5.76 8.74
C ARG A 67 25.48 -6.41 8.03
N ALA A 68 24.56 -7.01 8.81
CA ALA A 68 23.35 -7.58 8.24
C ALA A 68 22.34 -6.48 7.89
N LEU A 69 21.71 -6.59 6.71
CA LEU A 69 20.69 -5.65 6.22
C LEU A 69 19.39 -6.37 5.95
N MET A 70 18.26 -5.70 6.23
CA MET A 70 16.93 -6.13 5.86
C MET A 70 16.50 -5.36 4.61
N PHE A 71 16.16 -6.11 3.56
CA PHE A 71 15.56 -5.61 2.32
C PHE A 71 14.07 -5.90 2.36
N SER A 72 13.24 -4.90 2.10
CA SER A 72 11.79 -5.06 2.06
C SER A 72 11.13 -4.15 1.03
N TRP A 73 9.94 -4.51 0.61
CA TRP A 73 9.06 -3.62 -0.13
C TRP A 73 8.00 -3.03 0.80
N ASP A 74 7.74 -1.75 0.63
CA ASP A 74 6.73 -0.98 1.34
C ASP A 74 5.87 -0.19 0.35
N MET A 75 4.69 0.24 0.76
CA MET A 75 3.76 1.02 -0.07
C MET A 75 3.56 0.41 -1.47
N VAL A 76 3.45 -0.92 -1.52
CA VAL A 76 3.28 -1.62 -2.79
C VAL A 76 1.88 -1.38 -3.33
N SER A 77 1.79 -1.06 -4.61
CA SER A 77 0.53 -1.07 -5.34
C SER A 77 0.66 -1.85 -6.65
N VAL A 78 -0.41 -2.55 -7.01
CA VAL A 78 -0.55 -3.26 -8.28
C VAL A 78 -1.73 -2.64 -9.02
N CYS A 79 -1.48 -2.16 -10.23
CA CYS A 79 -2.49 -1.47 -11.04
C CYS A 79 -3.22 -0.34 -10.28
N GLY A 80 -2.50 0.38 -9.43
CA GLY A 80 -3.03 1.50 -8.64
C GLY A 80 -3.78 1.11 -7.37
N TYR A 81 -3.90 -0.19 -7.04
CA TYR A 81 -4.48 -0.69 -5.79
C TYR A 81 -3.39 -1.17 -4.84
N MET A 82 -3.48 -0.77 -3.57
CA MET A 82 -2.55 -1.23 -2.53
C MET A 82 -2.58 -2.75 -2.42
N TYR A 83 -1.41 -3.34 -2.38
CA TYR A 83 -1.22 -4.78 -2.28
C TYR A 83 0.07 -5.07 -1.50
N ASP A 84 -0.01 -5.85 -0.43
CA ASP A 84 1.16 -6.22 0.36
C ASP A 84 1.59 -7.67 0.03
N PRO A 85 2.70 -7.86 -0.71
CA PRO A 85 3.23 -9.18 -0.99
C PRO A 85 3.92 -9.82 0.23
N MET A 86 4.02 -9.11 1.37
CA MET A 86 4.69 -9.55 2.60
C MET A 86 6.12 -10.03 2.35
N TRP A 87 6.87 -9.31 1.52
CA TRP A 87 8.23 -9.68 1.17
C TRP A 87 9.26 -8.89 1.98
N ALA A 88 10.15 -9.63 2.63
CA ALA A 88 11.35 -9.09 3.28
C ALA A 88 12.44 -10.18 3.32
N GLU A 89 13.72 -9.76 3.16
CA GLU A 89 14.89 -10.64 3.17
C GLU A 89 16.01 -10.05 4.01
N GLU A 90 16.51 -10.81 4.97
CA GLU A 90 17.72 -10.47 5.71
C GLU A 90 18.95 -11.02 5.00
N VAL A 91 19.93 -10.15 4.73
CA VAL A 91 21.15 -10.50 4.03
C VAL A 91 22.36 -10.13 4.89
N ALA A 92 23.13 -11.14 5.32
CA ALA A 92 24.36 -10.92 6.08
C ALA A 92 25.40 -10.14 5.29
N GLY A 93 26.30 -9.46 5.99
CA GLY A 93 27.37 -8.65 5.40
C GLY A 93 28.22 -9.41 4.37
N GLY A 94 28.46 -8.82 3.19
CA GLY A 94 29.21 -9.38 2.08
C GLY A 94 28.54 -10.59 1.42
N LYS A 95 27.20 -10.73 1.52
CA LYS A 95 26.46 -11.85 0.95
C LYS A 95 25.42 -11.39 -0.08
N THR A 96 24.96 -12.37 -0.87
CA THR A 96 23.91 -12.20 -1.86
C THR A 96 22.81 -13.24 -1.61
N VAL A 97 21.55 -12.85 -1.76
CA VAL A 97 20.39 -13.73 -1.73
C VAL A 97 19.65 -13.65 -3.05
N ASN A 98 19.09 -14.78 -3.50
CA ASN A 98 18.06 -14.81 -4.53
C ASN A 98 16.73 -15.16 -3.86
N SER A 99 15.73 -14.32 -4.05
CA SER A 99 14.41 -14.44 -3.47
C SER A 99 13.32 -14.27 -4.51
N THR A 100 12.06 -14.43 -4.13
CA THR A 100 10.93 -14.27 -5.03
C THR A 100 9.82 -13.50 -4.33
N VAL A 101 9.35 -12.42 -4.97
CA VAL A 101 8.11 -11.75 -4.61
C VAL A 101 6.96 -12.42 -5.36
N TYR A 102 5.91 -12.79 -4.63
CA TYR A 102 4.71 -13.42 -5.18
C TYR A 102 3.55 -12.43 -5.16
N LEU A 103 2.86 -12.29 -6.29
CA LEU A 103 1.60 -11.58 -6.39
C LEU A 103 0.50 -12.61 -6.61
N ASP A 104 -0.35 -12.81 -5.60
CA ASP A 104 -1.42 -13.80 -5.62
C ASP A 104 -2.52 -13.38 -6.61
N THR A 105 -2.72 -14.19 -7.65
CA THR A 105 -3.73 -13.95 -8.68
C THR A 105 -5.13 -13.84 -8.09
N TYR A 106 -5.48 -14.69 -7.12
CA TYR A 106 -6.80 -14.68 -6.51
C TYR A 106 -7.07 -13.36 -5.79
N ALA A 107 -6.12 -12.88 -4.99
CA ALA A 107 -6.26 -11.59 -4.29
C ALA A 107 -6.40 -10.43 -5.28
N LEU A 108 -5.63 -10.45 -6.38
CA LEU A 108 -5.71 -9.42 -7.43
C LEU A 108 -7.06 -9.46 -8.17
N GLU A 109 -7.58 -10.65 -8.49
CA GLU A 109 -8.89 -10.80 -9.12
C GLU A 109 -10.03 -10.26 -8.25
N GLN A 110 -9.96 -10.40 -6.92
CA GLN A 110 -10.93 -9.80 -5.99
C GLN A 110 -10.94 -8.26 -6.08
N MET A 111 -9.82 -7.66 -6.44
CA MET A 111 -9.69 -6.22 -6.70
C MET A 111 -10.09 -5.83 -8.13
N GLY A 112 -10.49 -6.81 -8.98
CA GLY A 112 -10.80 -6.62 -10.39
C GLY A 112 -9.58 -6.52 -11.30
N ILE A 113 -8.38 -6.91 -10.82
CA ILE A 113 -7.13 -6.88 -11.56
C ILE A 113 -6.93 -8.23 -12.24
N THR A 114 -7.10 -8.26 -13.57
CA THR A 114 -6.95 -9.48 -14.39
C THR A 114 -5.62 -9.52 -15.14
N SER A 115 -4.89 -8.42 -15.18
CA SER A 115 -3.55 -8.29 -15.75
C SER A 115 -2.71 -7.37 -14.87
N VAL A 116 -1.49 -7.77 -14.56
CA VAL A 116 -0.57 -6.95 -13.78
C VAL A 116 0.24 -6.07 -14.74
N ASP A 117 -0.30 -4.89 -15.00
CA ASP A 117 0.27 -3.97 -15.98
C ASP A 117 1.19 -2.91 -15.36
N GLU A 118 1.01 -2.62 -14.06
CA GLU A 118 1.83 -1.67 -13.31
C GLU A 118 2.06 -2.20 -11.89
N ILE A 119 3.29 -2.10 -11.40
CA ILE A 119 3.65 -2.34 -10.00
C ILE A 119 4.46 -1.14 -9.53
N THR A 120 4.01 -0.49 -8.45
CA THR A 120 4.76 0.57 -7.77
C THR A 120 5.09 0.10 -6.36
N PHE A 121 6.30 0.35 -5.89
CA PHE A 121 6.73 -0.02 -4.55
C PHE A 121 7.87 0.89 -4.07
N THR A 122 8.06 0.96 -2.76
CA THR A 122 9.23 1.57 -2.12
C THR A 122 10.14 0.45 -1.64
N LEU A 123 11.37 0.40 -2.17
CA LEU A 123 12.43 -0.47 -1.67
C LEU A 123 13.04 0.18 -0.43
N ASN A 124 12.93 -0.52 0.70
CA ASN A 124 13.59 -0.15 1.95
C ASN A 124 14.77 -1.08 2.20
N VAL A 125 15.91 -0.50 2.56
CA VAL A 125 17.06 -1.25 3.08
C VAL A 125 17.45 -0.61 4.42
N ILE A 126 17.33 -1.40 5.48
CA ILE A 126 17.61 -0.96 6.86
C ILE A 126 18.65 -1.88 7.51
N ASP A 127 19.30 -1.37 8.55
CA ASP A 127 20.14 -2.21 9.41
C ASP A 127 19.25 -3.20 10.19
N SER A 128 19.54 -4.51 10.12
CA SER A 128 18.70 -5.51 10.78
C SER A 128 18.84 -5.53 12.30
N GLU A 129 19.92 -4.98 12.85
CA GLU A 129 20.13 -4.82 14.29
C GLU A 129 19.66 -3.44 14.81
N ASN A 130 19.58 -2.44 13.92
CA ASN A 130 19.15 -1.08 14.24
C ASN A 130 18.10 -0.57 13.26
N TRP A 131 16.86 -0.93 13.48
CA TRP A 131 15.72 -0.64 12.61
C TRP A 131 15.43 0.86 12.38
N MET A 132 16.06 1.74 13.14
CA MET A 132 15.98 3.19 12.96
C MET A 132 16.99 3.69 11.92
N GLU A 133 17.94 2.87 11.49
CA GLU A 133 18.95 3.23 10.51
C GLU A 133 18.55 2.74 9.12
N THR A 134 18.07 3.66 8.30
CA THR A 134 17.71 3.41 6.89
C THR A 134 18.92 3.73 6.01
N LEU A 135 19.38 2.74 5.22
CA LEU A 135 20.45 2.92 4.23
C LEU A 135 19.88 3.38 2.89
N LEU A 136 18.69 2.88 2.54
CA LEU A 136 18.02 3.20 1.30
C LEU A 136 16.51 3.21 1.51
N LYS A 137 15.85 4.23 0.97
CA LYS A 137 14.39 4.28 0.80
C LYS A 137 14.11 4.95 -0.54
N GLU A 138 13.75 4.15 -1.56
CA GLU A 138 13.56 4.62 -2.93
C GLU A 138 12.35 3.98 -3.58
N SER A 139 11.55 4.76 -4.31
CA SER A 139 10.34 4.28 -4.95
C SER A 139 10.56 3.95 -6.42
N PHE A 140 9.97 2.85 -6.87
CA PHE A 140 10.07 2.32 -8.23
C PHE A 140 8.69 2.06 -8.81
N THR A 141 8.60 2.20 -10.13
CA THR A 141 7.44 1.74 -10.91
C THR A 141 7.94 0.89 -12.08
N ILE A 142 7.37 -0.30 -12.22
CA ILE A 142 7.66 -1.22 -13.32
C ILE A 142 6.38 -1.56 -14.06
N TYR A 143 6.50 -1.86 -15.35
CA TYR A 143 5.40 -2.21 -16.26
C TYR A 143 5.62 -3.60 -16.84
N PRO A 144 5.21 -4.68 -16.14
CA PRO A 144 5.52 -6.06 -16.52
C PRO A 144 5.07 -6.44 -17.93
N THR A 145 3.93 -5.93 -18.38
CA THR A 145 3.39 -6.19 -19.73
C THR A 145 3.97 -5.30 -20.81
N GLY A 146 4.86 -4.35 -20.46
CA GLY A 146 5.43 -3.39 -21.39
C GLY A 146 4.44 -2.31 -21.84
N LEU A 147 3.33 -2.11 -21.12
CA LEU A 147 2.44 -0.98 -21.36
C LEU A 147 3.17 0.34 -21.16
N ASP A 148 2.85 1.31 -22.01
CA ASP A 148 3.39 2.65 -21.88
C ASP A 148 2.73 3.37 -20.70
N ALA A 149 3.54 3.89 -19.77
CA ALA A 149 3.09 4.68 -18.63
C ALA A 149 2.11 5.81 -19.00
N SER A 150 2.26 6.39 -20.20
CA SER A 150 1.38 7.47 -20.66
C SER A 150 -0.01 6.99 -21.12
N THR A 151 -0.17 5.70 -21.38
CA THR A 151 -1.42 5.10 -21.87
C THR A 151 -2.11 4.24 -20.81
N TRP A 152 -1.38 3.88 -19.77
CA TRP A 152 -1.92 3.06 -18.68
C TRP A 152 -2.93 3.88 -17.84
N GLN A 153 -4.04 3.27 -17.49
CA GLN A 153 -5.06 3.86 -16.63
C GLN A 153 -5.46 2.87 -15.54
N VAL A 154 -5.68 3.40 -14.34
CA VAL A 154 -6.17 2.59 -13.23
C VAL A 154 -7.52 1.98 -13.58
N PRO A 155 -7.68 0.64 -13.47
CA PRO A 155 -8.98 0.00 -13.64
C PRO A 155 -10.03 0.64 -12.73
N GLN A 156 -11.18 0.98 -13.28
CA GLN A 156 -12.28 1.54 -12.50
C GLN A 156 -13.10 0.40 -11.89
N ARG A 157 -13.47 0.57 -10.63
CA ARG A 157 -14.33 -0.36 -9.90
C ARG A 157 -15.74 0.22 -9.83
N GLU A 158 -16.73 -0.53 -10.28
CA GLU A 158 -18.14 -0.16 -10.17
C GLU A 158 -18.76 -0.88 -8.95
N THR A 159 -19.32 -0.10 -8.05
CA THR A 159 -20.01 -0.58 -6.83
C THR A 159 -21.34 0.15 -6.70
N PRO A 160 -22.37 -0.24 -7.48
CA PRO A 160 -23.63 0.52 -7.60
C PRO A 160 -24.41 0.64 -6.29
N ASP A 161 -24.28 -0.33 -5.38
CA ASP A 161 -25.01 -0.38 -4.10
C ASP A 161 -24.17 0.15 -2.92
N ALA A 162 -22.97 0.67 -3.19
CA ALA A 162 -22.07 1.15 -2.17
C ALA A 162 -22.57 2.43 -1.49
N GLN A 163 -22.34 2.53 -0.18
CA GLN A 163 -22.58 3.74 0.59
C GLN A 163 -21.30 4.59 0.67
N VAL A 164 -21.36 5.78 0.11
CA VAL A 164 -20.24 6.75 0.19
C VAL A 164 -20.32 7.44 1.54
N MET A 165 -19.30 7.22 2.39
CA MET A 165 -19.18 7.87 3.69
C MET A 165 -18.45 9.21 3.55
N ALA A 166 -17.30 9.24 2.91
CA ALA A 166 -16.54 10.45 2.63
C ALA A 166 -16.17 10.54 1.15
N ASP A 167 -16.26 11.73 0.57
CA ASP A 167 -15.80 12.00 -0.80
C ASP A 167 -15.53 13.51 -0.95
N ASP A 168 -14.28 13.92 -0.71
CA ASP A 168 -13.83 15.30 -0.84
C ASP A 168 -12.65 15.44 -1.82
N GLU A 169 -11.93 16.54 -1.78
CA GLU A 169 -10.78 16.79 -2.65
C GLU A 169 -9.55 15.93 -2.31
N ASN A 170 -9.46 15.40 -1.09
CA ASN A 170 -8.31 14.68 -0.58
C ASN A 170 -8.52 13.17 -0.53
N VAL A 171 -9.73 12.74 -0.13
CA VAL A 171 -10.01 11.34 0.18
C VAL A 171 -11.37 10.90 -0.35
N ARG A 172 -11.50 9.59 -0.55
CA ARG A 172 -12.78 8.91 -0.71
C ARG A 172 -12.78 7.67 0.18
N PHE A 173 -13.88 7.46 0.90
CA PHE A 173 -14.12 6.27 1.70
C PHE A 173 -15.54 5.76 1.45
N VAL A 174 -15.64 4.48 1.10
CA VAL A 174 -16.88 3.84 0.68
C VAL A 174 -17.02 2.51 1.37
N ILE A 175 -18.22 2.20 1.89
CA ILE A 175 -18.58 0.85 2.29
C ILE A 175 -19.28 0.21 1.09
N GLU A 176 -18.62 -0.76 0.46
CA GLU A 176 -19.10 -1.38 -0.76
C GLU A 176 -20.29 -2.31 -0.48
N TRP A 177 -20.19 -3.12 0.56
CA TRP A 177 -21.22 -4.03 1.05
C TRP A 177 -20.82 -4.60 2.41
N ALA A 178 -21.74 -5.30 3.06
CA ALA A 178 -21.46 -6.03 4.29
C ALA A 178 -22.08 -7.44 4.23
N ASP A 179 -21.45 -8.37 4.93
CA ASP A 179 -21.89 -9.76 5.06
C ASP A 179 -22.11 -10.10 6.53
N GLY A 180 -23.33 -10.47 6.87
CA GLY A 180 -23.75 -10.94 8.19
C GLY A 180 -24.47 -12.29 8.13
N GLU A 181 -24.40 -13.02 7.00
CA GLU A 181 -25.05 -14.34 6.87
C GLU A 181 -24.36 -15.39 7.76
N ASP A 182 -23.03 -15.26 7.98
CA ASP A 182 -22.28 -16.11 8.89
C ASP A 182 -22.40 -15.58 10.32
N THR A 183 -23.12 -16.30 11.19
CA THR A 183 -23.29 -15.93 12.60
C THR A 183 -21.99 -15.86 13.40
N SER A 184 -20.89 -16.36 12.87
CA SER A 184 -19.55 -16.27 13.51
C SER A 184 -18.90 -14.91 13.36
N LYS A 185 -19.39 -14.04 12.43
CA LYS A 185 -18.83 -12.72 12.13
C LYS A 185 -19.80 -11.85 11.35
N PHE A 186 -19.59 -10.53 11.46
CA PHE A 186 -20.12 -9.53 10.53
C PHE A 186 -18.93 -8.83 9.88
N THR A 187 -18.89 -8.77 8.54
CA THR A 187 -17.76 -8.21 7.81
C THR A 187 -18.22 -7.09 6.90
N MET A 188 -17.58 -5.93 7.00
CA MET A 188 -17.76 -4.80 6.09
C MET A 188 -16.61 -4.80 5.07
N TYR A 189 -16.93 -4.64 3.80
CA TYR A 189 -15.97 -4.49 2.70
C TYR A 189 -15.89 -3.02 2.32
N VAL A 190 -14.70 -2.46 2.42
CA VAL A 190 -14.48 -1.04 2.27
C VAL A 190 -13.49 -0.73 1.15
N TYR A 191 -13.71 0.40 0.50
CA TYR A 191 -12.85 0.94 -0.54
C TYR A 191 -12.40 2.34 -0.18
N MET A 192 -11.11 2.61 -0.38
CA MET A 192 -10.47 3.90 -0.11
C MET A 192 -9.75 4.42 -1.33
N GLU A 193 -9.77 5.74 -1.50
CA GLU A 193 -8.96 6.42 -2.51
C GLU A 193 -8.24 7.61 -1.88
N ASN A 194 -6.92 7.60 -2.00
CA ASN A 194 -6.06 8.71 -1.65
C ASN A 194 -5.88 9.59 -2.90
N LYS A 195 -6.46 10.80 -2.89
CA LYS A 195 -6.39 11.76 -4.00
C LYS A 195 -5.24 12.76 -3.86
N THR A 196 -4.46 12.64 -2.78
CA THR A 196 -3.35 13.54 -2.46
C THR A 196 -2.02 13.05 -3.06
N ASP A 197 -1.00 13.88 -2.94
CA ASP A 197 0.39 13.58 -3.30
C ASP A 197 1.23 13.04 -2.12
N ARG A 198 0.58 12.69 -0.98
CA ARG A 198 1.18 12.13 0.24
C ARG A 198 0.65 10.73 0.51
N ASN A 199 1.42 9.92 1.23
CA ASN A 199 0.92 8.66 1.75
C ASN A 199 -0.04 8.93 2.92
N LEU A 200 -1.18 8.25 2.95
CA LEU A 200 -2.19 8.42 3.99
C LEU A 200 -2.40 7.13 4.78
N MET A 201 -2.75 7.29 6.05
CA MET A 201 -3.26 6.23 6.92
C MET A 201 -4.75 6.46 7.13
N TYR A 202 -5.57 5.46 6.76
CA TYR A 202 -6.98 5.38 7.11
C TYR A 202 -7.11 4.50 8.35
N SER A 203 -7.82 4.97 9.33
CA SER A 203 -8.14 4.24 10.55
C SER A 203 -9.49 4.71 11.09
N TRP A 204 -9.95 4.11 12.15
CA TRP A 204 -11.15 4.57 12.83
C TRP A 204 -11.00 4.55 14.35
N ASP A 205 -11.94 5.21 15.03
CA ASP A 205 -12.04 5.26 16.48
C ASP A 205 -13.51 5.35 16.90
N MET A 206 -13.78 5.20 18.18
CA MET A 206 -15.12 5.34 18.78
C MET A 206 -16.17 4.45 18.12
N VAL A 207 -15.79 3.21 17.75
CA VAL A 207 -16.67 2.28 17.03
C VAL A 207 -17.74 1.69 17.93
N SER A 208 -18.98 1.73 17.49
CA SER A 208 -20.08 1.04 18.17
C SER A 208 -20.98 0.30 17.18
N VAL A 209 -21.52 -0.84 17.63
CA VAL A 209 -22.48 -1.64 16.89
C VAL A 209 -23.78 -1.68 17.70
N ASN A 210 -24.89 -1.26 17.11
CA ASN A 210 -26.20 -1.13 17.80
C ASN A 210 -26.09 -0.38 19.15
N GLY A 211 -25.19 0.61 19.22
CA GLY A 211 -24.93 1.41 20.42
C GLY A 211 -24.02 0.76 21.47
N TYR A 212 -23.44 -0.40 21.22
CA TYR A 212 -22.43 -1.06 22.07
C TYR A 212 -21.03 -0.85 21.51
N MET A 213 -20.10 -0.37 22.36
CA MET A 213 -18.70 -0.20 21.95
C MET A 213 -18.07 -1.55 21.63
N ILE A 214 -17.78 -1.75 20.35
CA ILE A 214 -17.08 -2.93 19.81
C ILE A 214 -16.13 -2.39 18.75
N ASP A 215 -14.85 -2.40 19.05
CA ASP A 215 -13.82 -1.73 18.24
C ASP A 215 -12.79 -2.76 17.75
N PRO A 216 -13.02 -3.39 16.57
CA PRO A 216 -11.98 -4.19 15.95
C PRO A 216 -10.86 -3.26 15.46
N PHE A 217 -9.62 -3.62 15.77
CA PHE A 217 -8.48 -2.88 15.24
C PHE A 217 -8.50 -2.88 13.70
N TRP A 218 -8.47 -1.69 13.12
CA TRP A 218 -8.39 -1.52 11.67
C TRP A 218 -7.57 -0.28 11.31
N ALA A 219 -6.59 -0.46 10.42
CA ALA A 219 -5.83 0.63 9.82
C ALA A 219 -5.28 0.18 8.46
N VAL A 220 -5.32 1.08 7.47
CA VAL A 220 -4.86 0.82 6.10
C VAL A 220 -4.06 2.00 5.57
N SER A 221 -2.84 1.72 5.12
CA SER A 221 -2.00 2.72 4.45
C SER A 221 -2.33 2.77 2.97
N VAL A 222 -2.49 3.97 2.42
CA VAL A 222 -2.77 4.19 1.00
C VAL A 222 -1.76 5.17 0.44
N ALA A 223 -0.92 4.71 -0.48
CA ALA A 223 0.09 5.55 -1.12
C ALA A 223 -0.53 6.69 -1.93
N ALA A 224 0.27 7.73 -2.19
CA ALA A 224 -0.13 8.91 -2.96
C ALA A 224 -0.80 8.55 -4.29
N GLY A 225 -2.02 9.03 -4.51
CA GLY A 225 -2.80 8.79 -5.73
C GLY A 225 -3.27 7.35 -5.95
N LYS A 226 -3.16 6.48 -4.93
CA LYS A 226 -3.53 5.06 -5.02
C LYS A 226 -4.86 4.78 -4.32
N ARG A 227 -5.31 3.53 -4.42
CA ARG A 227 -6.57 3.01 -3.88
C ARG A 227 -6.30 1.78 -3.02
N ALA A 228 -7.22 1.46 -2.11
CA ALA A 228 -7.19 0.23 -1.35
C ALA A 228 -8.58 -0.37 -1.19
N CYS A 229 -8.65 -1.71 -1.14
CA CYS A 229 -9.78 -2.46 -0.65
C CYS A 229 -9.38 -3.13 0.66
N SER A 230 -10.29 -3.21 1.61
CA SER A 230 -10.03 -3.85 2.89
C SER A 230 -11.30 -4.46 3.47
N GLU A 231 -11.13 -5.35 4.42
CA GLU A 231 -12.20 -5.97 5.19
C GLU A 231 -12.11 -5.51 6.65
N ILE A 232 -13.27 -5.25 7.26
CA ILE A 232 -13.38 -4.94 8.67
C ILE A 232 -14.33 -5.95 9.29
N THR A 233 -13.81 -6.79 10.21
CA THR A 233 -14.56 -7.92 10.75
C THR A 233 -14.88 -7.73 12.23
N PHE A 234 -16.15 -7.78 12.58
CA PHE A 234 -16.66 -7.91 13.94
C PHE A 234 -16.91 -9.38 14.24
N TYR A 235 -16.25 -9.91 15.23
CA TYR A 235 -16.37 -11.33 15.58
C TYR A 235 -17.67 -11.62 16.32
N GLY A 236 -18.32 -12.73 15.98
CA GLY A 236 -19.58 -13.16 16.59
C GLY A 236 -19.51 -13.28 18.11
N SER A 237 -18.36 -13.67 18.69
CA SER A 237 -18.15 -13.69 20.14
C SER A 237 -18.34 -12.33 20.81
N ASP A 238 -17.93 -11.24 20.13
CA ASP A 238 -18.04 -9.88 20.67
C ASP A 238 -19.47 -9.34 20.50
N LEU A 239 -20.14 -9.72 19.41
CA LEU A 239 -21.55 -9.43 19.17
C LEU A 239 -22.45 -10.15 20.20
N GLU A 240 -22.25 -11.45 20.38
CA GLU A 240 -22.99 -12.27 21.37
C GLU A 240 -22.80 -11.77 22.81
N ALA A 241 -21.58 -11.36 23.18
CA ALA A 241 -21.28 -10.84 24.51
C ALA A 241 -22.09 -9.58 24.85
N ASN A 242 -22.52 -8.83 23.81
CA ASN A 242 -23.36 -7.64 23.92
C ASN A 242 -24.85 -7.90 23.58
N GLY A 243 -25.23 -9.17 23.32
CA GLY A 243 -26.59 -9.56 23.00
C GLY A 243 -27.07 -9.12 21.62
N ILE A 244 -26.14 -8.92 20.68
CA ILE A 244 -26.41 -8.49 19.30
C ILE A 244 -26.60 -9.76 18.45
N GLU A 245 -27.83 -10.00 18.02
CA GLU A 245 -28.18 -11.10 17.10
C GLU A 245 -28.15 -10.66 15.63
N GLU A 246 -28.39 -9.37 15.38
CA GLU A 246 -28.39 -8.76 14.04
C GLU A 246 -27.78 -7.36 14.12
N VAL A 247 -26.89 -7.03 13.19
CA VAL A 247 -26.28 -5.69 13.09
C VAL A 247 -27.24 -4.78 12.34
N SER A 248 -27.74 -3.75 13.01
CA SER A 248 -28.65 -2.76 12.43
C SER A 248 -27.96 -1.43 12.12
N ASP A 249 -26.91 -1.10 12.87
CA ASP A 249 -26.10 0.08 12.64
C ASP A 249 -24.65 -0.12 13.15
N VAL A 250 -23.73 0.53 12.46
CA VAL A 250 -22.33 0.67 12.88
C VAL A 250 -21.99 2.16 12.86
N GLU A 251 -21.75 2.76 14.03
CA GLU A 251 -21.26 4.12 14.15
C GLU A 251 -19.75 4.12 14.39
N PHE A 252 -19.02 5.00 13.72
CA PHE A 252 -17.55 5.11 13.83
C PHE A 252 -17.07 6.51 13.48
N THR A 253 -15.94 6.92 14.04
CA THR A 253 -15.20 8.12 13.62
C THR A 253 -14.09 7.70 12.66
N LEU A 254 -14.20 8.07 11.39
CA LEU A 254 -13.16 7.85 10.40
C LEU A 254 -12.04 8.87 10.60
N LEU A 255 -10.82 8.37 10.68
CA LEU A 255 -9.59 9.16 10.83
C LEU A 255 -8.73 8.97 9.60
N VAL A 256 -8.31 10.05 8.96
CA VAL A 256 -7.32 10.01 7.88
C VAL A 256 -6.19 10.95 8.22
N SER A 257 -4.98 10.40 8.33
CA SER A 257 -3.77 11.15 8.72
C SER A 257 -2.66 10.98 7.68
N ASP A 258 -1.64 11.83 7.76
CA ASP A 258 -0.40 11.65 7.02
C ASP A 258 0.35 10.41 7.57
N TYR A 259 0.73 9.50 6.68
CA TYR A 259 1.44 8.28 7.08
C TYR A 259 2.89 8.55 7.52
N ASP A 260 3.53 9.53 6.91
CA ASP A 260 4.94 9.87 7.17
C ASP A 260 5.10 10.94 8.27
N ASP A 261 4.00 11.62 8.68
CA ASP A 261 3.99 12.65 9.74
C ASP A 261 2.80 12.43 10.72
N TRP A 262 3.04 11.62 11.73
CA TRP A 262 2.04 11.29 12.76
C TRP A 262 1.71 12.46 13.73
N GLU A 263 2.50 13.56 13.71
CA GLU A 263 2.22 14.78 14.50
C GLU A 263 1.34 15.78 13.73
N ALA A 264 1.12 15.56 12.43
CA ALA A 264 0.26 16.39 11.62
C ALA A 264 -1.22 16.28 12.05
N ASP A 265 -1.99 17.34 11.82
CA ASP A 265 -3.44 17.31 11.99
C ASP A 265 -4.08 16.29 11.02
N TYR A 266 -5.19 15.67 11.43
CA TYR A 266 -5.96 14.80 10.57
C TYR A 266 -6.45 15.55 9.31
N LEU A 267 -6.38 14.90 8.17
CA LEU A 267 -6.99 15.38 6.93
C LEU A 267 -8.52 15.22 7.00
N LEU A 268 -8.96 14.16 7.68
CA LEU A 268 -10.36 13.89 7.96
C LEU A 268 -10.49 13.30 9.37
N GLU A 269 -11.42 13.85 10.15
CA GLU A 269 -11.88 13.30 11.42
C GLU A 269 -13.39 13.57 11.48
N GLU A 270 -14.20 12.57 11.13
CA GLU A 270 -15.65 12.72 11.04
C GLU A 270 -16.37 11.42 11.43
N THR A 271 -17.51 11.58 12.12
CA THR A 271 -18.32 10.45 12.59
C THR A 271 -19.40 10.11 11.56
N TYR A 272 -19.51 8.84 11.24
CA TYR A 272 -20.47 8.27 10.30
C TYR A 272 -21.28 7.15 10.93
N THR A 273 -22.46 6.90 10.36
CA THR A 273 -23.30 5.75 10.69
C THR A 273 -23.58 4.97 9.40
N TYR A 274 -23.20 3.70 9.40
CA TYR A 274 -23.54 2.74 8.36
C TYR A 274 -24.75 1.90 8.79
N ASN A 275 -25.73 1.73 7.89
CA ASN A 275 -26.87 0.85 8.10
C ASN A 275 -26.83 -0.21 7.00
N PRO A 276 -26.55 -1.48 7.34
CA PRO A 276 -26.44 -2.60 6.40
C PRO A 276 -27.68 -2.89 5.59
#